data_d89dc63c51f9ad61ee13d2695432ca8f
#
_entry.id   d89dc63c51f9ad61ee13d2695432ca8f
#
_cell.length_a   1.000
_cell.length_b   1.000
_cell.length_c   1.000
_cell.angle_alpha   90.00
_cell.angle_beta   90.00
_cell.angle_gamma   90.00
#
_symmetry.space_group_name_H-M   'P 1'
#
loop_
_entity.id
_entity.type
_entity.pdbx_description
1 polymer ?
#
loop_
_entity_poly.entity_id
_entity_poly.type
_entity_poly.pdbx_seq_one_letter_code
_entity_poly.pdbx_strand_id
1 'polypeptide(L)'
;MLASKDAVANIAVKDLPIGRKFYEQTLGLKVIATEGQEVVTFKSGNTSLYVYRSQYAGNNQATAVTWSVGNQIEEIVSALKAKGVRFEHYDLPGTTHKGDLHVMGDRKVAWFKDPDGNILCLVNA
;
A
#
# COMPACT_ATOMS: atom_id res chain seq x y z
N MET A 1 -25.07 12.49 -3.58
CA MET A 1 -25.02 11.72 -4.84
C MET A 1 -24.03 10.53 -4.74
N LEU A 2 -22.78 10.78 -4.41
CA LEU A 2 -21.79 9.70 -4.28
C LEU A 2 -21.63 9.14 -2.87
N ALA A 3 -22.18 9.80 -1.87
CA ALA A 3 -22.00 9.39 -0.47
C ALA A 3 -22.53 7.99 -0.16
N SER A 4 -23.50 7.50 -0.95
CA SER A 4 -24.07 6.16 -0.79
C SER A 4 -23.43 5.12 -1.72
N LYS A 5 -22.37 5.48 -2.43
CA LYS A 5 -21.70 4.61 -3.39
C LYS A 5 -20.31 4.25 -2.87
N ASP A 6 -19.92 2.99 -3.05
CA ASP A 6 -18.60 2.54 -2.64
C ASP A 6 -17.54 3.07 -3.59
N ALA A 7 -16.45 3.57 -3.02
CA ALA A 7 -15.31 3.99 -3.80
C ALA A 7 -14.28 2.87 -3.81
N VAL A 8 -13.56 2.74 -4.92
CA VAL A 8 -12.48 1.77 -5.07
C VAL A 8 -11.20 2.52 -5.37
N ALA A 9 -10.16 2.23 -4.60
CA ALA A 9 -8.84 2.82 -4.85
C ALA A 9 -8.22 2.21 -6.11
N ASN A 10 -7.49 3.03 -6.86
CA ASN A 10 -6.83 2.61 -8.09
C ASN A 10 -5.33 2.82 -7.97
N ILE A 11 -4.57 1.78 -8.28
CA ILE A 11 -3.10 1.83 -8.31
C ILE A 11 -2.64 1.49 -9.71
N ALA A 12 -1.85 2.40 -10.29
CA ALA A 12 -1.28 2.20 -11.61
C ALA A 12 0.06 1.47 -11.51
N VAL A 13 0.26 0.47 -12.36
CA VAL A 13 1.54 -0.25 -12.48
C VAL A 13 1.90 -0.32 -13.96
N LYS A 14 3.21 -0.34 -14.27
CA LYS A 14 3.66 -0.42 -15.66
C LYS A 14 3.60 -1.85 -16.18
N ASP A 15 3.92 -2.80 -15.33
CA ASP A 15 3.92 -4.23 -15.66
C ASP A 15 2.94 -4.94 -14.73
N LEU A 16 1.81 -5.39 -15.28
CA LEU A 16 0.75 -5.97 -14.46
C LEU A 16 1.17 -7.28 -13.78
N PRO A 17 1.88 -8.22 -14.44
CA PRO A 17 2.37 -9.42 -13.73
C PRO A 17 3.25 -9.11 -12.53
N ILE A 18 4.15 -8.15 -12.64
CA ILE A 18 5.03 -7.73 -11.54
C ILE A 18 4.19 -7.08 -10.42
N GLY A 19 3.28 -6.19 -10.79
CA GLY A 19 2.37 -5.55 -9.84
C GLY A 19 1.50 -6.56 -9.13
N ARG A 20 0.90 -7.48 -9.87
CA ARG A 20 0.07 -8.54 -9.30
C ARG A 20 0.85 -9.37 -8.27
N LYS A 21 2.07 -9.77 -8.61
CA LYS A 21 2.91 -10.56 -7.71
C LYS A 21 3.16 -9.82 -6.40
N PHE A 22 3.44 -8.53 -6.47
CA PHE A 22 3.69 -7.72 -5.29
C PHE A 22 2.45 -7.66 -4.38
N TYR A 23 1.31 -7.28 -4.94
CA TYR A 23 0.09 -7.12 -4.14
C TYR A 23 -0.46 -8.45 -3.64
N GLU A 24 -0.35 -9.50 -4.42
CA GLU A 24 -0.84 -10.84 -4.04
C GLU A 24 0.13 -11.56 -3.09
N GLN A 25 1.41 -11.66 -3.47
CA GLN A 25 2.36 -12.49 -2.73
C GLN A 25 3.08 -11.73 -1.63
N THR A 26 3.52 -10.51 -1.88
CA THR A 26 4.23 -9.73 -0.87
C THR A 26 3.27 -9.13 0.14
N LEU A 27 2.20 -8.48 -0.30
CA LEU A 27 1.23 -7.87 0.60
C LEU A 27 0.14 -8.83 1.07
N GLY A 28 -0.04 -9.96 0.41
CA GLY A 28 -1.02 -10.96 0.83
C GLY A 28 -2.47 -10.61 0.50
N LEU A 29 -2.72 -9.72 -0.45
CA LEU A 29 -4.08 -9.39 -0.87
C LEU A 29 -4.64 -10.52 -1.73
N LYS A 30 -5.97 -10.65 -1.72
CA LYS A 30 -6.64 -11.72 -2.45
C LYS A 30 -7.16 -11.23 -3.78
N VAL A 31 -6.78 -11.92 -4.87
CA VAL A 31 -7.34 -11.64 -6.20
C VAL A 31 -8.79 -12.11 -6.25
N ILE A 32 -9.69 -11.22 -6.63
CA ILE A 32 -11.11 -11.57 -6.76
C ILE A 32 -11.62 -11.46 -8.20
N ALA A 33 -10.92 -10.75 -9.09
CA ALA A 33 -11.28 -10.67 -10.50
C ALA A 33 -10.09 -10.20 -11.32
N THR A 34 -10.08 -10.58 -12.59
CA THR A 34 -9.13 -10.06 -13.58
C THR A 34 -9.88 -9.68 -14.84
N GLU A 35 -9.46 -8.59 -15.50
CA GLU A 35 -10.00 -8.20 -16.81
C GLU A 35 -8.86 -8.18 -17.81
N GLY A 36 -8.71 -9.28 -18.53
CA GLY A 36 -7.65 -9.47 -19.50
C GLY A 36 -6.28 -9.27 -18.86
N GLN A 37 -5.45 -8.46 -19.51
CA GLN A 37 -4.11 -8.12 -19.01
C GLN A 37 -4.03 -6.67 -18.53
N GLU A 38 -5.18 -6.04 -18.26
CA GLU A 38 -5.22 -4.62 -17.96
C GLU A 38 -5.51 -4.32 -16.49
N VAL A 39 -6.35 -5.12 -15.82
CA VAL A 39 -6.79 -4.85 -14.45
C VAL A 39 -6.86 -6.13 -13.63
N VAL A 40 -6.35 -6.05 -12.40
CA VAL A 40 -6.58 -7.07 -11.37
C VAL A 40 -7.30 -6.39 -10.20
N THR A 41 -8.38 -6.99 -9.75
CA THR A 41 -9.11 -6.52 -8.58
C THR A 41 -8.71 -7.36 -7.37
N PHE A 42 -8.28 -6.68 -6.33
CA PHE A 42 -7.91 -7.32 -5.07
C PHE A 42 -8.92 -7.00 -3.97
N LYS A 43 -9.09 -7.93 -3.06
CA LYS A 43 -9.82 -7.70 -1.82
C LYS A 43 -8.83 -7.41 -0.71
N SER A 44 -9.09 -6.34 0.06
CA SER A 44 -8.32 -5.95 1.22
C SER A 44 -9.32 -5.65 2.35
N GLY A 45 -9.42 -6.53 3.34
CA GLY A 45 -10.47 -6.44 4.35
C GLY A 45 -11.84 -6.45 3.69
N ASN A 46 -12.65 -5.42 3.94
CA ASN A 46 -13.98 -5.26 3.34
C ASN A 46 -13.97 -4.31 2.14
N THR A 47 -12.80 -3.92 1.68
CA THR A 47 -12.65 -3.00 0.55
C THR A 47 -12.02 -3.69 -0.64
N SER A 48 -12.07 -3.03 -1.79
CA SER A 48 -11.44 -3.50 -3.01
C SER A 48 -10.40 -2.52 -3.48
N LEU A 49 -9.46 -3.02 -4.27
CA LEU A 49 -8.35 -2.27 -4.81
C LEU A 49 -8.17 -2.70 -6.27
N TYR A 50 -8.18 -1.74 -7.19
CA TYR A 50 -7.83 -2.00 -8.58
C TYR A 50 -6.35 -1.75 -8.79
N VAL A 51 -5.65 -2.74 -9.35
CA VAL A 51 -4.28 -2.57 -9.84
C VAL A 51 -4.37 -2.68 -11.34
N TYR A 52 -4.00 -1.62 -12.05
CA TYR A 52 -4.18 -1.56 -13.50
C TYR A 52 -2.93 -1.09 -14.21
N ARG A 53 -2.80 -1.51 -15.46
CA ARG A 53 -1.63 -1.16 -16.26
C ARG A 53 -1.75 0.27 -16.80
N SER A 54 -0.70 1.06 -16.59
CA SER A 54 -0.63 2.41 -17.12
C SER A 54 0.83 2.84 -17.27
N GLN A 55 1.13 3.51 -18.37
CA GLN A 55 2.44 4.11 -18.61
C GLN A 55 2.74 5.27 -17.63
N TYR A 56 1.72 5.78 -16.97
CA TYR A 56 1.87 6.90 -16.02
C TYR A 56 2.11 6.44 -14.57
N ALA A 57 2.33 5.15 -14.36
CA ALA A 57 2.56 4.60 -13.03
C ALA A 57 3.82 5.19 -12.39
N GLY A 58 3.78 5.37 -11.07
CA GLY A 58 4.96 5.77 -10.29
C GLY A 58 5.32 7.23 -10.33
N ASN A 59 4.51 8.08 -10.94
CA ASN A 59 4.78 9.52 -11.03
C ASN A 59 4.32 10.30 -9.80
N ASN A 60 3.42 9.74 -9.01
CA ASN A 60 2.89 10.41 -7.83
C ASN A 60 3.84 10.25 -6.66
N GLN A 61 4.13 11.36 -5.97
CA GLN A 61 5.00 11.37 -4.79
C GLN A 61 4.20 11.47 -3.49
N ALA A 62 2.88 11.31 -3.55
CA ALA A 62 2.02 11.31 -2.38
C ALA A 62 1.56 9.88 -2.07
N THR A 63 1.06 9.68 -0.85
CA THR A 63 0.53 8.37 -0.44
C THR A 63 -0.67 8.00 -1.29
N ALA A 64 -0.64 6.80 -1.86
CA ALA A 64 -1.70 6.30 -2.71
C ALA A 64 -2.73 5.49 -1.92
N VAL A 65 -2.28 4.67 -0.96
CA VAL A 65 -3.15 3.81 -0.14
C VAL A 65 -2.61 3.78 1.27
N THR A 66 -3.53 3.78 2.24
CA THR A 66 -3.19 3.60 3.65
C THR A 66 -3.99 2.43 4.20
N TRP A 67 -3.31 1.52 4.90
CA TRP A 67 -3.96 0.47 5.68
C TRP A 67 -3.92 0.82 7.15
N SER A 68 -5.09 0.77 7.80
CA SER A 68 -5.21 0.90 9.25
C SER A 68 -5.04 -0.48 9.86
N VAL A 69 -3.91 -0.70 10.51
CA VAL A 69 -3.52 -2.05 10.96
C VAL A 69 -3.52 -2.19 12.49
N GLY A 70 -3.91 -1.14 13.21
CA GLY A 70 -3.99 -1.17 14.66
C GLY A 70 -2.65 -1.50 15.31
N ASN A 71 -2.70 -2.28 16.38
CA ASN A 71 -1.51 -2.65 17.15
C ASN A 71 -0.66 -3.73 16.48
N GLN A 72 -1.02 -4.17 15.29
CA GLN A 72 -0.23 -5.14 14.53
C GLN A 72 0.85 -4.48 13.66
N ILE A 73 1.03 -3.16 13.75
CA ILE A 73 1.93 -2.45 12.85
C ILE A 73 3.38 -2.96 12.91
N GLU A 74 3.91 -3.24 14.09
CA GLU A 74 5.27 -3.75 14.24
C GLU A 74 5.42 -5.14 13.59
N GLU A 75 4.45 -6.02 13.81
CA GLU A 75 4.43 -7.36 13.20
C GLU A 75 4.41 -7.29 11.69
N ILE A 76 3.54 -6.43 11.14
CA ILE A 76 3.37 -6.29 9.70
C ILE A 76 4.62 -5.71 9.07
N VAL A 77 5.22 -4.69 9.67
CA VAL A 77 6.49 -4.13 9.21
C VAL A 77 7.56 -5.22 9.15
N SER A 78 7.70 -6.01 10.21
CA SER A 78 8.68 -7.10 10.25
C SER A 78 8.41 -8.15 9.18
N ALA A 79 7.15 -8.53 8.98
CA ALA A 79 6.78 -9.52 7.97
C ALA A 79 7.08 -9.03 6.55
N LEU A 80 6.79 -7.76 6.27
CA LEU A 80 7.08 -7.18 4.96
C LEU A 80 8.58 -7.05 4.72
N LYS A 81 9.35 -6.67 5.73
CA LYS A 81 10.81 -6.63 5.62
C LYS A 81 11.39 -8.01 5.33
N ALA A 82 10.84 -9.05 5.93
CA ALA A 82 11.26 -10.43 5.67
C ALA A 82 11.01 -10.84 4.22
N LYS A 83 10.06 -10.20 3.55
CA LYS A 83 9.76 -10.43 2.13
C LYS A 83 10.50 -9.46 1.20
N GLY A 84 11.44 -8.68 1.73
CA GLY A 84 12.27 -7.80 0.92
C GLY A 84 11.76 -6.38 0.77
N VAL A 85 10.69 -6.00 1.45
CA VAL A 85 10.18 -4.63 1.40
C VAL A 85 11.13 -3.71 2.16
N ARG A 86 11.45 -2.57 1.54
CA ARG A 86 12.23 -1.51 2.17
C ARG A 86 11.30 -0.39 2.60
N PHE A 87 11.45 0.09 3.83
CA PHE A 87 10.64 1.18 4.36
C PHE A 87 11.34 2.50 4.16
N GLU A 88 10.55 3.53 3.81
CA GLU A 88 11.01 4.89 3.60
C GLU A 88 11.10 5.63 4.93
N HIS A 89 12.05 6.55 5.03
CA HIS A 89 12.19 7.40 6.21
C HIS A 89 12.08 8.86 5.76
N TYR A 90 11.09 9.55 6.31
CA TYR A 90 10.84 10.96 5.99
C TYR A 90 11.09 11.83 7.22
N ASP A 91 11.63 13.02 6.99
CA ASP A 91 11.81 14.02 8.05
C ASP A 91 10.53 14.85 8.15
N LEU A 92 9.69 14.53 9.12
CA LEU A 92 8.43 15.20 9.36
C LEU A 92 8.48 15.94 10.68
N PRO A 93 7.98 17.21 10.77
CA PRO A 93 7.96 17.95 12.01
C PRO A 93 7.20 17.22 13.10
N GLY A 94 7.75 17.21 14.32
CA GLY A 94 7.12 16.58 15.47
C GLY A 94 7.16 15.06 15.46
N THR A 95 7.98 14.46 14.59
CA THR A 95 8.06 13.02 14.41
C THR A 95 9.43 12.52 14.83
N THR A 96 9.47 11.41 15.57
CA THR A 96 10.70 10.68 15.86
C THR A 96 10.68 9.34 15.14
N HIS A 97 11.86 8.87 14.72
CA HIS A 97 12.01 7.57 14.11
C HIS A 97 12.28 6.51 15.17
N LYS A 98 11.52 5.42 15.12
CA LYS A 98 11.77 4.24 15.92
C LYS A 98 11.87 3.05 14.97
N GLY A 99 13.11 2.73 14.54
CA GLY A 99 13.29 1.80 13.43
C GLY A 99 12.68 2.38 12.16
N ASP A 100 11.78 1.62 11.54
CA ASP A 100 11.07 2.06 10.33
C ASP A 100 9.78 2.83 10.65
N LEU A 101 9.42 2.94 11.93
CA LEU A 101 8.22 3.66 12.32
C LEU A 101 8.49 5.14 12.52
N HIS A 102 7.57 5.95 12.03
CA HIS A 102 7.49 7.37 12.32
C HIS A 102 6.52 7.54 13.48
N VAL A 103 6.98 8.07 14.60
CA VAL A 103 6.19 8.15 15.83
C VAL A 103 5.85 9.60 16.16
N MET A 104 4.57 9.88 16.34
CA MET A 104 4.03 11.16 16.81
C MET A 104 3.06 10.85 17.94
N GLY A 105 3.51 11.04 19.21
CA GLY A 105 2.68 10.65 20.35
C GLY A 105 2.33 9.15 20.27
N ASP A 106 1.04 8.85 20.24
CA ASP A 106 0.57 7.46 20.12
C ASP A 106 0.43 6.98 18.68
N ARG A 107 0.60 7.86 17.70
CA ARG A 107 0.49 7.51 16.30
C ARG A 107 1.79 6.93 15.76
N LYS A 108 1.68 5.79 15.09
CA LYS A 108 2.80 5.12 14.43
C LYS A 108 2.44 4.95 12.97
N VAL A 109 3.36 5.34 12.10
CA VAL A 109 3.17 5.31 10.65
C VAL A 109 4.41 4.74 9.99
N ALA A 110 4.21 3.94 8.96
CA ALA A 110 5.31 3.43 8.14
C ALA A 110 4.94 3.57 6.66
N TRP A 111 5.92 3.95 5.84
CA TRP A 111 5.75 4.09 4.39
C TRP A 111 6.70 3.16 3.66
N PHE A 112 6.21 2.60 2.56
CA PHE A 112 7.01 1.78 1.66
C PHE A 112 6.51 2.00 0.23
N LYS A 113 7.25 1.47 -0.73
CA LYS A 113 6.90 1.62 -2.14
C LYS A 113 6.62 0.27 -2.78
N ASP A 114 5.70 0.25 -3.74
CA ASP A 114 5.55 -0.88 -4.62
C ASP A 114 6.66 -0.87 -5.70
N PRO A 115 6.74 -1.88 -6.60
CA PRO A 115 7.78 -1.93 -7.62
C PRO A 115 7.82 -0.74 -8.58
N ASP A 116 6.70 -0.03 -8.76
CA ASP A 116 6.62 1.14 -9.62
C ASP A 116 6.92 2.45 -8.89
N GLY A 117 7.11 2.42 -7.57
CA GLY A 117 7.34 3.61 -6.77
C GLY A 117 6.08 4.24 -6.21
N ASN A 118 4.92 3.58 -6.31
CA ASN A 118 3.71 4.05 -5.63
C ASN A 118 3.93 3.99 -4.12
N ILE A 119 3.58 5.07 -3.42
CA ILE A 119 3.83 5.19 -1.99
C ILE A 119 2.65 4.63 -1.22
N LEU A 120 2.92 3.66 -0.36
CA LEU A 120 1.94 2.93 0.43
C LEU A 120 2.23 3.16 1.91
N CYS A 121 1.19 3.16 2.72
CA CYS A 121 1.28 3.57 4.13
C CYS A 121 0.57 2.58 5.04
N LEU A 122 1.18 2.35 6.19
CA LEU A 122 0.56 1.63 7.31
C LEU A 122 0.41 2.60 8.47
N VAL A 123 -0.71 2.54 9.16
CA VAL A 123 -0.95 3.36 10.36
C VAL A 123 -1.59 2.50 11.44
N ASN A 124 -1.27 2.80 12.70
CA ASN A 124 -1.78 2.06 13.85
C ASN A 124 -3.19 2.49 14.29
N ALA A 125 -3.92 3.10 13.39
CA ALA A 125 -5.31 3.49 13.69
C ALA A 125 -6.24 2.28 13.65
#